data_540dae805497b2d4ebbdcbbd517d058a
#
_entry.id   540dae805497b2d4ebbdcbbd517d058a
#
_cell.length_a   1.000
_cell.length_b   1.000
_cell.length_c   1.000
_cell.angle_alpha   90.00
_cell.angle_beta   90.00
_cell.angle_gamma   90.00
#
_symmetry.space_group_name_H-M   'P 1'
#
loop_
_entity.id
_entity.type
_entity.pdbx_description
1 polymer ?
#
loop_
_entity_poly.entity_id
_entity_poly.type
_entity_poly.pdbx_seq_one_letter_code
_entity_poly.pdbx_strand_id
1 'polypeptide(L)'
;MYMIIYALVEVSTEDEALAAGKSIFRRLVGAEPHSCTVFDYFVTFDEDDTTVAGKARWGDLPTAAPIDSDDGQDLLERGWEATKEEFERNLDRVKEALDELSDEEIMRDEDLARHAFHQVGACDGPTIFLYNEYANGIRYHEQLDRVLEGSEDLWIVPADVHF
;
A
#
# COMPACT_ATOMS: atom_id res chain seq x y z
N MET A 1 -6.94 -11.72 -2.48
CA MET A 1 -7.29 -11.15 -1.16
C MET A 1 -7.55 -9.66 -1.34
N TYR A 2 -8.37 -9.03 -0.47
CA TYR A 2 -8.75 -7.62 -0.60
C TYR A 2 -8.07 -6.79 0.47
N MET A 3 -7.60 -5.59 0.11
CA MET A 3 -7.00 -4.63 1.04
C MET A 3 -7.24 -3.20 0.56
N ILE A 4 -7.11 -2.24 1.47
CA ILE A 4 -7.06 -0.82 1.10
C ILE A 4 -5.61 -0.41 1.02
N ILE A 5 -5.25 0.25 -0.08
CA ILE A 5 -3.97 0.94 -0.25
C ILE A 5 -4.20 2.43 -0.39
N TYR A 6 -3.17 3.21 -0.16
CA TYR A 6 -3.25 4.66 -0.17
C TYR A 6 -2.13 5.25 -1.03
N ALA A 7 -2.48 6.17 -1.92
CA ALA A 7 -1.53 6.94 -2.71
C ALA A 7 -1.31 8.32 -2.07
N LEU A 8 -0.06 8.70 -1.84
CA LEU A 8 0.34 10.04 -1.42
C LEU A 8 0.73 10.85 -2.65
N VAL A 9 0.06 11.98 -2.89
CA VAL A 9 0.21 12.81 -4.08
C VAL A 9 0.28 14.28 -3.71
N GLU A 10 1.17 15.03 -4.39
CA GLU A 10 1.33 16.47 -4.21
C GLU A 10 0.57 17.21 -5.29
N VAL A 11 -0.56 17.82 -4.93
CA VAL A 11 -1.47 18.53 -5.83
C VAL A 11 -2.30 19.56 -5.06
N SER A 12 -2.94 20.49 -5.77
CA SER A 12 -3.64 21.63 -5.15
C SER A 12 -5.12 21.38 -4.86
N THR A 13 -5.74 20.35 -5.47
CA THR A 13 -7.19 20.12 -5.36
C THR A 13 -7.54 18.64 -5.21
N GLU A 14 -8.72 18.37 -4.66
CA GLU A 14 -9.25 17.00 -4.50
C GLU A 14 -9.40 16.27 -5.83
N ASP A 15 -9.91 16.94 -6.87
CA ASP A 15 -10.07 16.35 -8.21
C ASP A 15 -8.71 15.96 -8.82
N GLU A 16 -7.68 16.80 -8.64
CA GLU A 16 -6.32 16.48 -9.06
C GLU A 16 -5.74 15.31 -8.25
N ALA A 17 -5.99 15.28 -6.94
CA ALA A 17 -5.55 14.20 -6.07
C ALA A 17 -6.15 12.85 -6.50
N LEU A 18 -7.46 12.82 -6.74
CA LEU A 18 -8.14 11.63 -7.24
C LEU A 18 -7.58 11.17 -8.59
N ALA A 19 -7.38 12.11 -9.53
CA ALA A 19 -6.82 11.79 -10.84
C ALA A 19 -5.39 11.24 -10.75
N ALA A 20 -4.54 11.85 -9.91
CA ALA A 20 -3.18 11.39 -9.66
C ALA A 20 -3.16 10.02 -8.97
N GLY A 21 -3.99 9.80 -7.94
CA GLY A 21 -4.15 8.52 -7.28
C GLY A 21 -4.58 7.42 -8.25
N LYS A 22 -5.60 7.67 -9.08
CA LYS A 22 -6.02 6.72 -10.13
C LYS A 22 -4.90 6.40 -11.12
N SER A 23 -4.02 7.35 -11.45
CA SER A 23 -2.85 7.09 -12.30
C SER A 23 -1.86 6.14 -11.62
N ILE A 24 -1.59 6.34 -10.32
CA ILE A 24 -0.74 5.45 -9.52
C ILE A 24 -1.34 4.03 -9.49
N PHE A 25 -2.62 3.90 -9.18
CA PHE A 25 -3.29 2.60 -9.10
C PHE A 25 -3.33 1.87 -10.46
N ARG A 26 -3.52 2.58 -11.59
CA ARG A 26 -3.41 2.00 -12.93
C ARG A 26 -2.03 1.40 -13.20
N ARG A 27 -0.96 2.03 -12.71
CA ARG A 27 0.40 1.47 -12.82
C ARG A 27 0.54 0.19 -11.99
N LEU A 28 -0.03 0.17 -10.78
CA LEU A 28 0.03 -0.98 -9.87
C LEU A 28 -0.80 -2.19 -10.35
N VAL A 29 -1.82 -1.98 -11.17
CA VAL A 29 -2.58 -3.08 -11.81
C VAL A 29 -2.09 -3.42 -13.23
N GLY A 30 -0.98 -2.85 -13.66
CA GLY A 30 -0.40 -3.16 -14.97
C GLY A 30 -1.18 -2.59 -16.17
N ALA A 31 -2.04 -1.60 -15.95
CA ALA A 31 -2.87 -1.01 -17.01
C ALA A 31 -2.12 0.00 -17.90
N GLU A 32 -0.87 0.36 -17.57
CA GLU A 32 -0.02 1.26 -18.33
C GLU A 32 1.18 0.52 -18.95
N PRO A 33 1.71 0.98 -20.09
CA PRO A 33 2.92 0.41 -20.68
C PRO A 33 4.09 0.46 -19.69
N HIS A 34 4.83 -0.66 -19.61
CA HIS A 34 5.99 -0.82 -18.73
C HIS A 34 5.70 -0.84 -17.22
N SER A 35 4.43 -0.90 -16.80
CA SER A 35 4.07 -1.12 -15.39
C SER A 35 4.16 -2.59 -15.00
N CYS A 36 4.43 -2.86 -13.72
CA CYS A 36 4.35 -4.20 -13.15
C CYS A 36 2.95 -4.42 -12.59
N THR A 37 2.38 -5.60 -12.82
CA THR A 37 1.13 -6.00 -12.17
C THR A 37 1.43 -6.43 -10.74
N VAL A 38 1.01 -5.61 -9.80
CA VAL A 38 1.11 -5.85 -8.35
C VAL A 38 -0.23 -6.34 -7.83
N PHE A 39 -1.32 -5.74 -8.32
CA PHE A 39 -2.70 -6.05 -7.97
C PHE A 39 -3.51 -6.39 -9.23
N ASP A 40 -4.58 -7.16 -9.07
CA ASP A 40 -5.45 -7.58 -10.18
C ASP A 40 -6.33 -6.42 -10.68
N TYR A 41 -6.89 -5.64 -9.75
CA TYR A 41 -7.70 -4.46 -10.05
C TYR A 41 -7.75 -3.50 -8.85
N PHE A 42 -8.30 -2.31 -9.07
CA PHE A 42 -8.60 -1.34 -8.01
C PHE A 42 -9.96 -0.69 -8.21
N VAL A 43 -10.54 -0.21 -7.09
CA VAL A 43 -11.75 0.63 -7.04
C VAL A 43 -11.50 1.78 -6.09
N THR A 44 -11.71 3.01 -6.55
CA THR A 44 -11.62 4.23 -5.73
C THR A 44 -12.96 4.56 -5.09
N PHE A 45 -12.95 5.40 -4.06
CA PHE A 45 -14.15 5.67 -3.24
C PHE A 45 -15.06 6.79 -3.81
N ASP A 46 -14.80 7.29 -5.01
CA ASP A 46 -15.73 8.13 -5.79
C ASP A 46 -16.73 7.30 -6.62
N GLU A 47 -16.50 5.99 -6.77
CA GLU A 47 -17.35 5.11 -7.57
C GLU A 47 -18.48 4.53 -6.71
N ASP A 48 -19.74 4.86 -7.03
CA ASP A 48 -20.95 4.35 -6.34
C ASP A 48 -21.54 3.08 -6.98
N ASP A 49 -21.04 2.68 -8.16
CA ASP A 49 -21.62 1.61 -8.97
C ASP A 49 -21.22 0.19 -8.56
N THR A 50 -20.31 0.03 -7.59
CA THR A 50 -19.86 -1.29 -7.17
C THR A 50 -20.70 -1.83 -6.02
N THR A 51 -21.19 -3.08 -6.16
CA THR A 51 -21.97 -3.77 -5.12
C THR A 51 -21.13 -4.64 -4.19
N VAL A 52 -19.84 -4.83 -4.50
CA VAL A 52 -18.94 -5.80 -3.81
C VAL A 52 -17.55 -5.25 -3.50
N ALA A 53 -17.25 -4.00 -3.87
CA ALA A 53 -15.94 -3.38 -3.71
C ALA A 53 -16.07 -1.93 -3.23
N GLY A 54 -14.99 -1.27 -2.88
CA GLY A 54 -14.96 0.11 -2.44
C GLY A 54 -15.89 0.34 -1.25
N LYS A 55 -16.80 1.32 -1.37
CA LYS A 55 -17.78 1.66 -0.32
C LYS A 55 -18.64 0.48 0.15
N ALA A 56 -19.00 -0.42 -0.76
CA ALA A 56 -19.83 -1.59 -0.43
C ALA A 56 -19.13 -2.57 0.52
N ARG A 57 -17.80 -2.64 0.49
CA ARG A 57 -17.01 -3.52 1.35
C ARG A 57 -16.48 -2.82 2.59
N TRP A 58 -16.01 -1.60 2.44
CA TRP A 58 -15.21 -0.90 3.45
C TRP A 58 -15.95 0.24 4.14
N GLY A 59 -17.18 0.56 3.70
CA GLY A 59 -17.92 1.73 4.16
C GLY A 59 -17.48 3.02 3.47
N ASP A 60 -18.04 4.14 3.93
CA ASP A 60 -17.72 5.46 3.39
C ASP A 60 -16.32 5.89 3.88
N LEU A 61 -15.35 5.89 2.96
CA LEU A 61 -14.06 6.57 3.12
C LEU A 61 -14.05 7.81 2.25
N PRO A 62 -13.25 8.83 2.61
CA PRO A 62 -13.03 9.98 1.75
C PRO A 62 -12.51 9.54 0.38
N THR A 63 -12.95 10.23 -0.67
CA THR A 63 -12.44 10.04 -2.04
C THR A 63 -10.96 10.39 -2.13
N ALA A 64 -10.59 11.50 -1.51
CA ALA A 64 -9.23 11.95 -1.22
C ALA A 64 -9.31 12.90 -0.02
N ALA A 65 -8.23 13.06 0.72
CA ALA A 65 -8.17 13.98 1.86
C ALA A 65 -6.81 14.71 1.90
N PRO A 66 -6.78 16.02 2.24
CA PRO A 66 -5.53 16.70 2.56
C PRO A 66 -4.85 16.01 3.74
N ILE A 67 -3.54 15.86 3.69
CA ILE A 67 -2.81 15.11 4.73
C ILE A 67 -2.87 15.77 6.10
N ASP A 68 -3.08 17.09 6.17
CA ASP A 68 -3.21 17.89 7.39
C ASP A 68 -4.64 17.92 7.97
N SER A 69 -5.62 17.32 7.28
CA SER A 69 -6.98 17.14 7.78
C SER A 69 -7.10 15.93 8.71
N ASP A 70 -8.15 15.90 9.54
CA ASP A 70 -8.45 14.76 10.42
C ASP A 70 -8.61 13.46 9.61
N ASP A 71 -9.35 13.51 8.49
CA ASP A 71 -9.54 12.37 7.60
C ASP A 71 -8.20 11.92 6.96
N GLY A 72 -7.36 12.85 6.53
CA GLY A 72 -6.06 12.57 5.95
C GLY A 72 -5.12 11.89 6.94
N GLN A 73 -5.09 12.37 8.19
CA GLN A 73 -4.30 11.76 9.26
C GLN A 73 -4.79 10.35 9.61
N ASP A 74 -6.11 10.14 9.68
CA ASP A 74 -6.71 8.82 9.91
C ASP A 74 -6.32 7.82 8.82
N LEU A 75 -6.40 8.23 7.54
CA LEU A 75 -6.02 7.36 6.42
C LEU A 75 -4.52 7.04 6.43
N LEU A 76 -3.67 8.05 6.73
CA LEU A 76 -2.23 7.87 6.83
C LEU A 76 -1.86 6.91 7.95
N GLU A 77 -2.42 7.10 9.15
CA GLU A 77 -2.19 6.24 10.30
C GLU A 77 -2.59 4.79 9.98
N ARG A 78 -3.77 4.57 9.42
CA ARG A 78 -4.23 3.22 9.02
C ARG A 78 -3.26 2.56 8.04
N GLY A 79 -2.84 3.27 7.00
CA GLY A 79 -1.91 2.72 6.01
C GLY A 79 -0.54 2.42 6.60
N TRP A 80 -0.05 3.29 7.48
CA TRP A 80 1.24 3.12 8.12
C TRP A 80 1.24 2.00 9.16
N GLU A 81 0.23 1.94 10.03
CA GLU A 81 0.11 0.85 11.01
C GLU A 81 -0.03 -0.50 10.32
N ALA A 82 -0.86 -0.62 9.27
CA ALA A 82 -0.98 -1.85 8.50
C ALA A 82 0.37 -2.27 7.87
N THR A 83 1.15 -1.32 7.36
CA THR A 83 2.49 -1.58 6.81
C THR A 83 3.45 -2.09 7.89
N LYS A 84 3.43 -1.49 9.09
CA LYS A 84 4.26 -1.93 10.23
C LYS A 84 3.86 -3.34 10.71
N GLU A 85 2.57 -3.58 10.89
CA GLU A 85 2.07 -4.89 11.33
C GLU A 85 2.47 -6.02 10.38
N GLU A 86 2.37 -5.79 9.06
CA GLU A 86 2.81 -6.78 8.07
C GLU A 86 4.33 -6.96 8.07
N PHE A 87 5.09 -5.89 8.22
CA PHE A 87 6.54 -5.97 8.35
C PHE A 87 6.95 -6.79 9.59
N GLU A 88 6.39 -6.47 10.76
CA GLU A 88 6.67 -7.18 12.02
C GLU A 88 6.30 -8.65 11.92
N ARG A 89 5.11 -8.96 11.39
CA ARG A 89 4.65 -10.34 11.19
C ARG A 89 5.60 -11.16 10.33
N ASN A 90 6.07 -10.60 9.23
CA ASN A 90 7.01 -11.29 8.35
C ASN A 90 8.42 -11.38 8.96
N LEU A 91 8.84 -10.35 9.69
CA LEU A 91 10.12 -10.37 10.40
C LEU A 91 10.14 -11.44 11.51
N ASP A 92 9.04 -11.61 12.23
CA ASP A 92 8.93 -12.65 13.27
C ASP A 92 8.98 -14.05 12.65
N ARG A 93 8.34 -14.29 11.52
CA ARG A 93 8.47 -15.56 10.78
C ARG A 93 9.90 -15.82 10.34
N VAL A 94 10.64 -14.79 9.94
CA VAL A 94 12.07 -14.91 9.61
C VAL A 94 12.88 -15.31 10.84
N LYS A 95 12.64 -14.66 11.99
CA LYS A 95 13.34 -14.99 13.25
C LYS A 95 13.05 -16.43 13.68
N GLU A 96 11.78 -16.85 13.65
CA GLU A 96 11.39 -18.24 13.96
C GLU A 96 12.11 -19.23 13.03
N ALA A 97 12.14 -18.97 11.72
CA ALA A 97 12.84 -19.84 10.78
C ALA A 97 14.35 -19.92 11.06
N LEU A 98 14.98 -18.83 11.43
CA LEU A 98 16.41 -18.80 11.75
C LEU A 98 16.73 -19.50 13.09
N ASP A 99 15.80 -19.50 14.04
CA ASP A 99 15.97 -20.14 15.34
C ASP A 99 15.68 -21.66 15.29
N GLU A 100 14.76 -22.10 14.45
CA GLU A 100 14.25 -23.47 14.44
C GLU A 100 14.85 -24.35 13.33
N LEU A 101 15.31 -23.76 12.22
CA LEU A 101 15.77 -24.50 11.05
C LEU A 101 17.29 -24.35 10.86
N SER A 102 17.92 -25.44 10.43
CA SER A 102 19.30 -25.39 9.92
C SER A 102 19.37 -24.70 8.56
N ASP A 103 20.57 -24.21 8.20
CA ASP A 103 20.82 -23.60 6.88
C ASP A 103 20.36 -24.50 5.72
N GLU A 104 20.56 -25.81 5.84
CA GLU A 104 20.18 -26.79 4.81
C GLU A 104 18.66 -26.95 4.72
N GLU A 105 17.94 -26.91 5.84
CA GLU A 105 16.47 -26.94 5.87
C GLU A 105 15.89 -25.66 5.28
N ILE A 106 16.43 -24.49 5.63
CA ILE A 106 16.02 -23.20 5.02
C ILE A 106 16.23 -23.20 3.52
N MET A 107 17.34 -23.77 3.03
CA MET A 107 17.61 -23.87 1.60
C MET A 107 16.68 -24.86 0.86
N ARG A 108 16.10 -25.83 1.56
CA ARG A 108 15.14 -26.79 1.04
C ARG A 108 13.69 -26.37 1.19
N ASP A 109 13.39 -25.57 2.20
CA ASP A 109 12.05 -25.07 2.49
C ASP A 109 11.69 -24.00 1.45
N GLU A 110 10.81 -24.37 0.53
CA GLU A 110 10.37 -23.45 -0.53
C GLU A 110 9.30 -22.47 -0.08
N ASP A 111 8.57 -22.75 1.01
CA ASP A 111 7.30 -22.06 1.23
C ASP A 111 7.31 -20.98 2.32
N LEU A 112 7.70 -21.26 3.55
CA LEU A 112 7.50 -20.30 4.66
C LEU A 112 8.67 -19.34 4.87
N ALA A 113 9.89 -19.85 5.00
CA ALA A 113 11.06 -19.01 5.27
C ALA A 113 11.37 -18.10 4.07
N ARG A 114 11.43 -18.66 2.84
CA ARG A 114 11.70 -17.89 1.63
C ARG A 114 10.64 -16.83 1.35
N HIS A 115 9.35 -17.15 1.56
CA HIS A 115 8.28 -16.19 1.40
C HIS A 115 8.42 -15.04 2.41
N ALA A 116 8.66 -15.34 3.69
CA ALA A 116 8.86 -14.33 4.71
C ALA A 116 10.08 -13.44 4.42
N PHE A 117 11.22 -14.01 4.02
CA PHE A 117 12.39 -13.24 3.57
C PHE A 117 12.07 -12.32 2.40
N HIS A 118 11.33 -12.82 1.41
CA HIS A 118 10.90 -12.00 0.28
C HIS A 118 10.00 -10.85 0.73
N GLN A 119 9.02 -11.11 1.57
CA GLN A 119 8.06 -10.11 2.05
C GLN A 119 8.73 -9.02 2.93
N VAL A 120 9.69 -9.37 3.77
CA VAL A 120 10.48 -8.39 4.53
C VAL A 120 11.27 -7.46 3.59
N GLY A 121 11.75 -7.97 2.45
CA GLY A 121 12.49 -7.21 1.43
C GLY A 121 11.63 -6.57 0.34
N ALA A 122 10.34 -6.90 0.23
CA ALA A 122 9.49 -6.42 -0.86
C ALA A 122 9.30 -4.89 -0.82
N CYS A 123 9.21 -4.24 -1.95
CA CYS A 123 8.96 -2.81 -2.09
C CYS A 123 7.57 -2.49 -2.68
N ASP A 124 6.78 -3.52 -2.95
CA ASP A 124 5.40 -3.46 -3.40
C ASP A 124 4.65 -4.75 -3.00
N GLY A 125 3.36 -4.83 -3.24
CA GLY A 125 2.53 -6.01 -2.98
C GLY A 125 1.78 -5.98 -1.65
N PRO A 126 1.32 -7.16 -1.18
CA PRO A 126 0.34 -7.27 -0.09
C PRO A 126 0.84 -6.84 1.29
N THR A 127 2.11 -6.47 1.42
CA THR A 127 2.71 -5.99 2.68
C THR A 127 2.92 -4.48 2.71
N ILE A 128 2.53 -3.78 1.64
CA ILE A 128 2.70 -2.33 1.48
C ILE A 128 1.35 -1.68 1.28
N PHE A 129 1.02 -0.72 2.13
CA PHE A 129 -0.27 -0.04 2.11
C PHE A 129 -0.16 1.43 1.66
N LEU A 130 1.02 2.03 1.73
CA LEU A 130 1.28 3.40 1.30
C LEU A 130 2.16 3.41 0.04
N TYR A 131 1.81 4.23 -0.94
CA TYR A 131 2.53 4.42 -2.19
C TYR A 131 2.76 5.91 -2.47
N ASN A 132 3.92 6.26 -3.00
CA ASN A 132 4.22 7.62 -3.41
C ASN A 132 3.74 7.89 -4.85
N GLU A 133 3.91 9.13 -5.34
CA GLU A 133 3.53 9.57 -6.69
C GLU A 133 4.15 8.76 -7.84
N TYR A 134 5.24 8.05 -7.58
CA TYR A 134 5.93 7.19 -8.55
C TYR A 134 5.43 5.74 -8.52
N ALA A 135 4.39 5.42 -7.75
CA ALA A 135 3.91 4.06 -7.48
C ALA A 135 4.95 3.17 -6.76
N ASN A 136 5.88 3.77 -6.04
CA ASN A 136 6.79 3.04 -5.16
C ASN A 136 6.19 2.92 -3.77
N GLY A 137 6.25 1.72 -3.20
CA GLY A 137 5.78 1.47 -1.84
C GLY A 137 6.63 2.18 -0.79
N ILE A 138 5.96 2.70 0.24
CA ILE A 138 6.57 3.35 1.40
C ILE A 138 6.56 2.34 2.55
N ARG A 139 7.76 1.88 2.95
CA ARG A 139 7.94 0.87 3.98
C ARG A 139 8.71 1.37 5.19
N TYR A 140 9.68 2.26 4.97
CA TYR A 140 10.60 2.72 6.00
C TYR A 140 10.26 4.12 6.46
N HIS A 141 10.51 4.42 7.74
CA HIS A 141 10.30 5.75 8.32
C HIS A 141 10.93 6.86 7.47
N GLU A 142 12.19 6.68 7.05
CA GLU A 142 12.88 7.67 6.22
C GLU A 142 12.17 7.97 4.88
N GLN A 143 11.51 6.95 4.30
CA GLN A 143 10.73 7.16 3.07
C GLN A 143 9.45 7.95 3.34
N LEU A 144 8.76 7.63 4.44
CA LEU A 144 7.56 8.35 4.86
C LEU A 144 7.90 9.80 5.22
N ASP A 145 8.90 10.00 6.08
CA ASP A 145 9.36 11.33 6.50
C ASP A 145 9.70 12.20 5.29
N ARG A 146 10.41 11.66 4.30
CA ARG A 146 10.79 12.37 3.08
C ARG A 146 9.57 12.83 2.27
N VAL A 147 8.50 12.03 2.20
CA VAL A 147 7.27 12.40 1.49
C VAL A 147 6.51 13.45 2.28
N LEU A 148 6.43 13.31 3.61
CA LEU A 148 5.70 14.25 4.47
C LEU A 148 6.40 15.61 4.62
N GLU A 149 7.72 15.63 4.67
CA GLU A 149 8.51 16.87 4.81
C GLU A 149 8.70 17.62 3.47
N GLY A 150 8.58 16.92 2.35
CA GLY A 150 8.87 17.44 1.02
C GLY A 150 7.74 18.21 0.34
N SER A 151 6.53 18.23 0.93
CA SER A 151 5.33 18.75 0.27
C SER A 151 4.48 19.63 1.19
N GLU A 152 4.03 20.78 0.66
CA GLU A 152 3.09 21.69 1.37
C GLU A 152 1.61 21.35 1.08
N ASP A 153 1.34 20.73 -0.10
CA ASP A 153 -0.01 20.41 -0.59
C ASP A 153 -0.16 18.89 -0.80
N LEU A 154 0.11 18.10 0.25
CA LEU A 154 0.04 16.64 0.17
C LEU A 154 -1.38 16.13 0.41
N TRP A 155 -1.82 15.22 -0.44
CA TRP A 155 -3.10 14.53 -0.35
C TRP A 155 -2.90 13.02 -0.25
N ILE A 156 -3.87 12.35 0.38
CA ILE A 156 -3.96 10.90 0.47
C ILE A 156 -5.22 10.39 -0.21
N VAL A 157 -5.08 9.39 -1.08
CA VAL A 157 -6.17 8.81 -1.88
C VAL A 157 -6.27 7.32 -1.57
N PRO A 158 -7.38 6.83 -1.00
CA PRO A 158 -7.59 5.41 -0.76
C PRO A 158 -8.09 4.67 -2.01
N ALA A 159 -7.74 3.38 -2.12
CA ALA A 159 -8.34 2.46 -3.09
C ALA A 159 -8.47 1.04 -2.52
N ASP A 160 -9.57 0.37 -2.82
CA ASP A 160 -9.78 -1.06 -2.60
C ASP A 160 -9.08 -1.83 -3.73
N VAL A 161 -8.16 -2.72 -3.40
CA VAL A 161 -7.41 -3.53 -4.35
C VAL A 161 -7.56 -5.02 -4.07
N HIS A 162 -7.35 -5.82 -5.11
CA HIS A 162 -7.33 -7.28 -5.03
C HIS A 162 -5.99 -7.84 -5.54
N PHE A 163 -5.48 -8.91 -4.90
CA PHE A 163 -4.30 -9.67 -5.30
C PHE A 163 -4.48 -11.16 -5.01
#